data_ced50f90fecaf0d522d5cb4d6659efd7
#
_entry.id   ced50f90fecaf0d522d5cb4d6659efd7
#
_cell.length_a   1.000
_cell.length_b   1.000
_cell.length_c   1.000
_cell.angle_alpha   90.00
_cell.angle_beta   90.00
_cell.angle_gamma   90.00
#
_symmetry.space_group_name_H-M   'P 1'
#
loop_
_entity.id
_entity.type
_entity.pdbx_description
1 polymer ?
#
loop_
_entity_poly.entity_id
_entity_poly.type
_entity_poly.pdbx_seq_one_letter_code
_entity_poly.pdbx_strand_id
1 'polypeptide(L)'
;MPKLRSLILLLSLITCIGLSAEEKFALTCQPYLQNLTDSTVTVVLATNRPSVAWVEIAPDDQTHFYERERQKFFDSQFGHKSTGTIHRITVNGLKPDTKYRYRIYAREVFDNGERKVRYGDVLANDVFRKEPYEFKTTGPSGKDKIHFAVFNDIHEDTERYADLFNQIDSKDIDFIVLNGDMTNNMDRMSQLYDGYLNKTSELFARTIPFYMVRGNHETRGRLQNNFIEQFPNSTGQPYYTFSRGPVFFVVLDGGEDKPDNDIEYCELADFDNYRTAEANWLRDVVSSPEYKNAQYRVVLLHIPPVGRREWHGLGEIRRKFLPILNDANVDVMLSGHMHQALYYAPGEEGLKFPVIVNSNVEVMDVNVDDKEIDIKIKGRDGKVNRTYSYPAK
;
A
#
# COMPACT_ATOMS: atom_id res chain seq x y z
N MET A 1 49.07 64.49 -34.13
CA MET A 1 48.94 63.01 -34.32
C MET A 1 48.89 62.39 -32.95
N PRO A 2 47.76 61.99 -32.49
CA PRO A 2 47.64 61.23 -31.21
C PRO A 2 47.71 59.71 -31.42
N LYS A 3 48.49 59.07 -30.58
CA LYS A 3 48.71 57.62 -30.54
C LYS A 3 47.48 56.93 -29.96
N LEU A 4 46.91 56.02 -30.74
CA LEU A 4 45.80 55.08 -30.33
C LEU A 4 46.39 54.03 -29.44
N ARG A 5 46.00 53.97 -28.16
CA ARG A 5 46.29 52.86 -27.24
C ARG A 5 45.20 51.87 -27.32
N SER A 6 45.46 50.68 -27.89
CA SER A 6 44.57 49.54 -27.89
C SER A 6 44.51 48.94 -26.47
N LEU A 7 43.34 49.01 -25.85
CA LEU A 7 43.04 48.34 -24.59
C LEU A 7 42.53 46.94 -24.91
N ILE A 8 43.33 45.90 -24.67
CA ILE A 8 42.92 44.52 -24.78
C ILE A 8 42.19 44.16 -23.48
N LEU A 9 40.86 44.00 -23.56
CA LEU A 9 40.03 43.49 -22.47
C LEU A 9 40.11 41.96 -22.47
N LEU A 10 40.85 41.39 -21.54
CA LEU A 10 40.90 39.93 -21.30
C LEU A 10 39.64 39.55 -20.53
N LEU A 11 38.62 39.01 -21.23
CA LEU A 11 37.43 38.46 -20.62
C LEU A 11 37.80 37.07 -20.08
N SER A 12 38.07 36.95 -18.79
CA SER A 12 38.21 35.67 -18.11
C SER A 12 36.83 35.02 -17.93
N LEU A 13 36.50 34.07 -18.79
CA LEU A 13 35.34 33.20 -18.65
C LEU A 13 35.59 32.25 -17.47
N ILE A 14 35.15 32.61 -16.28
CA ILE A 14 35.09 31.69 -15.14
C ILE A 14 33.90 30.77 -15.41
N THR A 15 34.17 29.60 -16.01
CA THR A 15 33.24 28.51 -16.03
C THR A 15 33.14 27.97 -14.58
N CYS A 16 32.12 28.39 -13.84
CA CYS A 16 31.69 27.69 -12.64
C CYS A 16 31.24 26.32 -13.05
N ILE A 17 32.16 25.34 -13.06
CA ILE A 17 31.79 23.93 -12.99
C ILE A 17 31.23 23.78 -11.60
N GLY A 18 29.89 23.87 -11.49
CA GLY A 18 29.18 23.45 -10.29
C GLY A 18 29.49 21.96 -10.12
N LEU A 19 30.40 21.62 -9.22
CA LEU A 19 30.46 20.27 -8.67
C LEU A 19 29.12 20.06 -7.96
N SER A 20 28.15 19.49 -8.67
CA SER A 20 27.02 18.85 -8.01
C SER A 20 27.63 17.74 -7.14
N ALA A 21 27.59 17.90 -5.83
CA ALA A 21 27.97 16.83 -4.93
C ALA A 21 27.13 15.60 -5.33
N GLU A 22 27.80 14.52 -5.69
CA GLU A 22 27.12 13.29 -6.06
C GLU A 22 26.23 12.89 -4.88
N GLU A 23 24.93 12.72 -5.13
CA GLU A 23 23.98 12.35 -4.09
C GLU A 23 24.41 11.03 -3.48
N LYS A 24 24.50 10.95 -2.15
CA LYS A 24 24.91 9.74 -1.43
C LYS A 24 23.91 8.61 -1.71
N PHE A 25 24.40 7.37 -1.82
CA PHE A 25 23.54 6.19 -1.90
C PHE A 25 22.62 6.11 -0.67
N ALA A 26 21.31 6.02 -0.89
CA ALA A 26 20.29 6.12 0.16
C ALA A 26 19.02 5.34 -0.20
N LEU A 27 18.21 5.03 0.82
CA LEU A 27 16.84 4.60 0.62
C LEU A 27 15.99 5.81 0.22
N THR A 28 15.26 5.68 -0.87
CA THR A 28 14.19 6.62 -1.27
C THR A 28 12.84 6.22 -0.69
N CYS A 29 12.62 4.91 -0.52
CA CYS A 29 11.48 4.39 0.21
C CYS A 29 11.97 3.48 1.34
N GLN A 30 11.55 3.81 2.56
CA GLN A 30 11.82 3.02 3.75
C GLN A 30 11.11 1.65 3.67
N PRO A 31 11.64 0.59 4.32
CA PRO A 31 11.05 -0.74 4.22
C PRO A 31 9.64 -0.80 4.80
N TYR A 32 8.79 -1.57 4.14
CA TYR A 32 7.44 -1.88 4.60
C TYR A 32 7.05 -3.32 4.28
N LEU A 33 6.11 -3.85 5.07
CA LEU A 33 5.67 -5.24 5.00
C LEU A 33 4.43 -5.39 4.12
N GLN A 34 4.47 -6.36 3.22
CA GLN A 34 3.37 -6.77 2.35
C GLN A 34 3.18 -8.29 2.43
N ASN A 35 2.00 -8.77 2.06
CA ASN A 35 1.71 -10.20 1.91
C ASN A 35 2.15 -11.06 3.10
N LEU A 36 1.97 -10.55 4.33
CA LEU A 36 2.27 -11.32 5.53
C LEU A 36 1.24 -12.42 5.70
N THR A 37 1.72 -13.66 5.83
CA THR A 37 0.93 -14.86 6.08
C THR A 37 1.45 -15.61 7.32
N ASP A 38 1.03 -16.84 7.50
CA ASP A 38 1.55 -17.74 8.53
C ASP A 38 2.97 -18.27 8.24
N SER A 39 3.41 -18.15 6.99
CA SER A 39 4.66 -18.78 6.53
C SER A 39 5.51 -17.88 5.62
N THR A 40 5.01 -16.69 5.25
CA THR A 40 5.71 -15.76 4.36
C THR A 40 5.51 -14.29 4.75
N VAL A 41 6.44 -13.44 4.33
CA VAL A 41 6.30 -11.97 4.31
C VAL A 41 7.10 -11.40 3.15
N THR A 42 6.60 -10.34 2.53
CA THR A 42 7.37 -9.58 1.53
C THR A 42 7.78 -8.24 2.14
N VAL A 43 9.09 -7.96 2.14
CA VAL A 43 9.64 -6.66 2.50
C VAL A 43 9.90 -5.88 1.22
N VAL A 44 9.28 -4.71 1.10
CA VAL A 44 9.47 -3.80 -0.04
C VAL A 44 10.28 -2.60 0.42
N LEU A 45 11.23 -2.18 -0.42
CA LEU A 45 12.03 -0.97 -0.21
C LEU A 45 12.51 -0.40 -1.54
N ALA A 46 12.92 0.87 -1.57
CA ALA A 46 13.52 1.47 -2.76
C ALA A 46 14.79 2.25 -2.43
N THR A 47 15.70 2.31 -3.42
CA THR A 47 16.98 3.03 -3.37
C THR A 47 17.05 4.09 -4.46
N ASN A 48 17.86 5.12 -4.25
CA ASN A 48 18.05 6.19 -5.23
C ASN A 48 18.93 5.77 -6.44
N ARG A 49 19.61 4.63 -6.34
CA ARG A 49 20.44 4.05 -7.40
C ARG A 49 20.24 2.55 -7.48
N PRO A 50 20.58 1.91 -8.63
CA PRO A 50 20.53 0.47 -8.78
C PRO A 50 21.27 -0.24 -7.65
N SER A 51 20.66 -1.29 -7.11
CA SER A 51 21.25 -2.04 -5.99
C SER A 51 20.86 -3.52 -6.02
N VAL A 52 21.57 -4.33 -5.26
CA VAL A 52 21.13 -5.66 -4.85
C VAL A 52 20.71 -5.56 -3.40
N ALA A 53 19.44 -5.88 -3.11
CA ALA A 53 18.93 -5.86 -1.74
C ALA A 53 18.64 -7.27 -1.23
N TRP A 54 18.73 -7.42 0.11
CA TRP A 54 18.37 -8.66 0.80
C TRP A 54 17.88 -8.37 2.22
N VAL A 55 17.18 -9.34 2.76
CA VAL A 55 16.71 -9.37 4.13
C VAL A 55 17.36 -10.54 4.86
N GLU A 56 17.81 -10.32 6.08
CA GLU A 56 18.24 -11.34 7.02
C GLU A 56 17.21 -11.45 8.15
N ILE A 57 16.92 -12.69 8.57
CA ILE A 57 15.89 -13.00 9.58
C ILE A 57 16.51 -13.66 10.80
N ALA A 58 16.06 -13.26 11.97
CA ALA A 58 16.37 -13.88 13.25
C ALA A 58 15.10 -14.16 14.04
N PRO A 59 15.03 -15.25 14.83
CA PRO A 59 13.94 -15.43 15.78
C PRO A 59 13.99 -14.34 16.85
N ASP A 60 12.83 -14.03 17.45
CA ASP A 60 12.74 -13.14 18.61
C ASP A 60 12.93 -13.97 19.90
N ASP A 61 14.18 -14.36 20.19
CA ASP A 61 14.58 -15.25 21.27
C ASP A 61 15.52 -14.59 22.27
N GLN A 62 15.59 -13.24 22.26
CA GLN A 62 16.44 -12.42 23.11
C GLN A 62 17.96 -12.63 22.90
N THR A 63 18.37 -13.45 21.93
CA THR A 63 19.78 -13.59 21.56
C THR A 63 20.25 -12.42 20.72
N HIS A 64 21.58 -12.21 20.65
CA HIS A 64 22.13 -11.22 19.73
C HIS A 64 21.75 -11.56 18.29
N PHE A 65 21.42 -10.54 17.46
CA PHE A 65 20.96 -10.77 16.09
C PHE A 65 21.93 -11.66 15.29
N TYR A 66 23.23 -11.49 15.47
CA TYR A 66 24.30 -12.28 14.83
C TYR A 66 24.97 -13.31 15.75
N GLU A 67 24.28 -13.83 16.74
CA GLU A 67 24.81 -14.98 17.48
C GLU A 67 25.06 -16.19 16.55
N ARG A 68 24.32 -16.26 15.44
CA ARG A 68 24.48 -17.24 14.36
C ARG A 68 24.47 -16.52 13.02
N GLU A 69 25.04 -17.17 12.00
CA GLU A 69 24.86 -16.75 10.62
C GLU A 69 23.37 -16.73 10.27
N ARG A 70 22.93 -15.69 9.58
CA ARG A 70 21.52 -15.49 9.20
C ARG A 70 21.31 -15.85 7.74
N GLN A 71 20.19 -16.51 7.46
CA GLN A 71 19.77 -16.77 6.11
C GLN A 71 19.47 -15.45 5.41
N LYS A 72 19.92 -15.33 4.14
CA LYS A 72 19.70 -14.16 3.28
C LYS A 72 18.62 -14.48 2.27
N PHE A 73 17.64 -13.60 2.19
CA PHE A 73 16.57 -13.63 1.20
C PHE A 73 16.77 -12.45 0.26
N PHE A 74 16.79 -12.72 -1.04
CA PHE A 74 17.05 -11.72 -2.06
C PHE A 74 15.79 -11.48 -2.90
N ASP A 75 15.64 -10.26 -3.43
CA ASP A 75 14.79 -10.04 -4.59
C ASP A 75 15.43 -10.75 -5.80
N SER A 76 14.84 -11.87 -6.20
CA SER A 76 15.37 -12.73 -7.25
C SER A 76 14.27 -13.23 -8.16
N GLN A 77 14.52 -13.20 -9.46
CA GLN A 77 13.63 -13.73 -10.47
C GLN A 77 14.40 -14.65 -11.43
N PHE A 78 13.86 -15.82 -11.69
CA PHE A 78 14.50 -16.83 -12.57
C PHE A 78 15.95 -17.16 -12.20
N GLY A 79 16.28 -17.16 -10.90
CA GLY A 79 17.61 -17.44 -10.39
C GLY A 79 18.58 -16.25 -10.42
N HIS A 80 18.16 -15.09 -10.89
CA HIS A 80 18.94 -13.86 -10.88
C HIS A 80 18.44 -12.88 -9.82
N LYS A 81 19.39 -12.27 -9.10
CA LYS A 81 19.09 -11.16 -8.17
C LYS A 81 18.74 -9.92 -8.95
N SER A 82 17.70 -9.22 -8.52
CA SER A 82 17.35 -7.91 -9.04
C SER A 82 18.46 -6.90 -8.78
N THR A 83 18.73 -6.06 -9.77
CA THR A 83 19.67 -4.93 -9.67
C THR A 83 18.96 -3.59 -9.91
N GLY A 84 17.65 -3.53 -9.71
CA GLY A 84 16.85 -2.33 -9.86
C GLY A 84 16.97 -1.36 -8.68
N THR A 85 16.07 -0.42 -8.66
CA THR A 85 15.91 0.55 -7.56
C THR A 85 14.77 0.19 -6.61
N ILE A 86 13.83 -0.66 -7.02
CA ILE A 86 12.72 -1.18 -6.21
C ILE A 86 12.99 -2.64 -5.94
N HIS A 87 12.87 -3.06 -4.68
CA HIS A 87 13.12 -4.43 -4.25
C HIS A 87 11.92 -4.98 -3.50
N ARG A 88 11.52 -6.22 -3.87
CA ARG A 88 10.41 -6.98 -3.28
C ARG A 88 10.96 -8.31 -2.80
N ILE A 89 11.37 -8.35 -1.56
CA ILE A 89 12.10 -9.47 -0.98
C ILE A 89 11.14 -10.36 -0.22
N THR A 90 10.80 -11.51 -0.77
CA THR A 90 9.92 -12.48 -0.10
C THR A 90 10.73 -13.42 0.78
N VAL A 91 10.42 -13.40 2.06
CA VAL A 91 10.89 -14.34 3.07
C VAL A 91 9.87 -15.45 3.18
N ASN A 92 10.30 -16.69 3.05
CA ASN A 92 9.45 -17.87 3.11
C ASN A 92 9.98 -18.87 4.14
N GLY A 93 9.20 -19.93 4.44
CA GLY A 93 9.57 -20.96 5.39
C GLY A 93 9.49 -20.50 6.85
N LEU A 94 8.72 -19.46 7.12
CA LEU A 94 8.44 -18.97 8.46
C LEU A 94 7.49 -19.92 9.19
N LYS A 95 7.50 -19.87 10.52
CA LYS A 95 6.56 -20.61 11.38
C LYS A 95 5.34 -19.76 11.67
N PRO A 96 4.15 -20.34 11.75
CA PRO A 96 2.93 -19.65 12.15
C PRO A 96 3.04 -19.04 13.55
N ASP A 97 2.29 -17.97 13.81
CA ASP A 97 2.16 -17.28 15.11
C ASP A 97 3.51 -16.98 15.80
N THR A 98 4.52 -16.68 15.01
CA THR A 98 5.90 -16.53 15.49
C THR A 98 6.42 -15.12 15.22
N LYS A 99 7.05 -14.53 16.25
CA LYS A 99 7.69 -13.22 16.16
C LYS A 99 9.11 -13.37 15.60
N TYR A 100 9.45 -12.51 14.64
CA TYR A 100 10.75 -12.46 13.98
C TYR A 100 11.31 -11.05 14.04
N ARG A 101 12.64 -10.97 14.12
CA ARG A 101 13.42 -9.76 13.91
C ARG A 101 14.04 -9.81 12.53
N TYR A 102 14.15 -8.67 11.84
CA TYR A 102 14.76 -8.64 10.52
C TYR A 102 15.70 -7.45 10.33
N ARG A 103 16.63 -7.63 9.41
CA ARG A 103 17.58 -6.61 8.97
C ARG A 103 17.55 -6.53 7.45
N ILE A 104 17.45 -5.29 6.95
CA ILE A 104 17.56 -5.03 5.51
C ILE A 104 18.98 -4.65 5.14
N TYR A 105 19.34 -4.98 3.90
CA TYR A 105 20.57 -4.53 3.24
C TYR A 105 20.25 -4.10 1.82
N ALA A 106 20.97 -3.07 1.34
CA ALA A 106 21.04 -2.71 -0.05
C ALA A 106 22.50 -2.40 -0.39
N ARG A 107 23.04 -3.06 -1.40
CA ARG A 107 24.40 -2.83 -1.92
C ARG A 107 24.31 -2.20 -3.29
N GLU A 108 24.82 -0.99 -3.43
CA GLU A 108 24.83 -0.26 -4.69
C GLU A 108 25.48 -1.08 -5.80
N VAL A 109 24.85 -1.08 -6.98
CA VAL A 109 25.42 -1.60 -8.22
C VAL A 109 25.84 -0.40 -9.06
N PHE A 110 27.13 -0.08 -8.97
CA PHE A 110 27.70 1.08 -9.65
C PHE A 110 27.84 0.84 -11.16
N ASP A 111 28.13 -0.40 -11.56
CA ASP A 111 28.28 -0.79 -12.96
C ASP A 111 27.94 -2.28 -13.11
N ASN A 112 27.08 -2.61 -14.06
CA ASN A 112 26.68 -3.97 -14.40
C ASN A 112 27.03 -4.25 -15.88
N GLY A 113 28.32 -4.20 -16.20
CA GLY A 113 28.84 -4.48 -17.53
C GLY A 113 28.79 -5.98 -17.87
N GLU A 114 29.01 -6.32 -19.13
CA GLU A 114 28.84 -7.68 -19.72
C GLU A 114 29.50 -8.84 -18.96
N ARG A 115 30.59 -8.61 -18.26
CA ARG A 115 31.36 -9.67 -17.56
C ARG A 115 31.83 -9.26 -16.16
N LYS A 116 31.45 -8.07 -15.68
CA LYS A 116 31.96 -7.54 -14.44
C LYS A 116 30.90 -6.63 -13.79
N VAL A 117 30.59 -6.93 -12.55
CA VAL A 117 29.74 -6.07 -11.70
C VAL A 117 30.67 -5.32 -10.74
N ARG A 118 30.51 -3.98 -10.69
CA ARG A 118 31.16 -3.14 -9.67
C ARG A 118 30.11 -2.70 -8.65
N TYR A 119 30.44 -2.93 -7.42
CA TYR A 119 29.60 -2.56 -6.27
C TYR A 119 30.12 -1.28 -5.62
N GLY A 120 29.20 -0.47 -5.16
CA GLY A 120 29.45 0.72 -4.36
C GLY A 120 29.12 0.53 -2.88
N ASP A 121 28.50 1.54 -2.29
CA ASP A 121 28.16 1.61 -0.87
C ASP A 121 27.15 0.54 -0.44
N VAL A 122 27.13 0.27 0.86
CA VAL A 122 26.18 -0.64 1.50
C VAL A 122 25.35 0.11 2.53
N LEU A 123 24.03 -0.03 2.43
CA LEU A 123 23.07 0.43 3.44
C LEU A 123 22.58 -0.76 4.24
N ALA A 124 22.37 -0.56 5.54
CA ALA A 124 21.70 -1.51 6.41
C ALA A 124 21.11 -0.76 7.63
N ASN A 125 19.98 -1.25 8.15
CA ASN A 125 19.51 -0.73 9.44
C ASN A 125 20.37 -1.24 10.60
N ASP A 126 20.46 -0.45 11.66
CA ASP A 126 21.26 -0.79 12.84
C ASP A 126 20.49 -1.81 13.70
N VAL A 127 21.16 -2.93 14.00
CA VAL A 127 20.65 -3.98 14.92
C VAL A 127 21.48 -4.11 16.17
N PHE A 128 22.52 -3.28 16.34
CA PHE A 128 23.43 -3.33 17.49
C PHE A 128 23.09 -2.31 18.57
N ARG A 129 22.62 -1.13 18.16
CA ARG A 129 22.32 0.00 19.06
C ARG A 129 20.85 0.33 19.12
N LYS A 130 20.10 -0.04 18.09
CA LYS A 130 18.65 0.15 17.99
C LYS A 130 18.00 -1.21 17.90
N GLU A 131 16.76 -1.29 18.36
CA GLU A 131 15.95 -2.47 18.15
C GLU A 131 15.85 -2.80 16.64
N PRO A 132 16.10 -4.04 16.25
CA PRO A 132 15.87 -4.48 14.87
C PRO A 132 14.39 -4.32 14.51
N TYR A 133 14.10 -4.23 13.21
CA TYR A 133 12.72 -4.31 12.77
C TYR A 133 12.14 -5.68 13.09
N GLU A 134 10.86 -5.74 13.37
CA GLU A 134 10.19 -6.97 13.77
C GLU A 134 8.84 -7.13 13.10
N PHE A 135 8.36 -8.35 13.02
CA PHE A 135 6.99 -8.67 12.64
C PHE A 135 6.57 -9.99 13.29
N LYS A 136 5.27 -10.24 13.31
CA LYS A 136 4.71 -11.49 13.77
C LYS A 136 3.91 -12.13 12.64
N THR A 137 4.23 -13.40 12.27
CA THR A 137 3.45 -14.16 11.31
C THR A 137 2.04 -14.41 11.84
N THR A 138 1.09 -14.57 10.93
CA THR A 138 -0.29 -14.90 11.33
C THR A 138 -0.36 -16.27 11.97
N GLY A 139 -1.36 -16.50 12.80
CA GLY A 139 -1.69 -17.84 13.28
C GLY A 139 -2.20 -18.73 12.13
N PRO A 140 -2.38 -20.03 12.39
CA PRO A 140 -3.06 -20.93 11.45
C PRO A 140 -4.42 -20.35 11.04
N SER A 141 -4.86 -20.65 9.84
CA SER A 141 -6.20 -20.28 9.35
C SER A 141 -7.26 -20.65 10.40
N GLY A 142 -7.95 -19.67 10.97
CA GLY A 142 -8.92 -19.89 12.04
C GLY A 142 -8.67 -19.06 13.31
N LYS A 143 -7.89 -17.98 13.26
CA LYS A 143 -8.00 -16.97 14.31
C LYS A 143 -9.45 -16.53 14.43
N ASP A 144 -10.01 -16.67 15.63
CA ASP A 144 -11.41 -16.35 15.87
C ASP A 144 -11.69 -14.85 15.89
N LYS A 145 -10.65 -14.01 15.81
CA LYS A 145 -10.76 -12.56 15.84
C LYS A 145 -9.60 -11.86 15.14
N ILE A 146 -9.88 -10.68 14.58
CA ILE A 146 -8.88 -9.75 14.01
C ILE A 146 -9.20 -8.31 14.41
N HIS A 147 -8.15 -7.49 14.46
CA HIS A 147 -8.24 -6.05 14.66
C HIS A 147 -7.49 -5.33 13.55
N PHE A 148 -8.15 -4.41 12.85
CA PHE A 148 -7.54 -3.62 11.79
C PHE A 148 -8.07 -2.18 11.75
N ALA A 149 -7.33 -1.29 11.10
CA ALA A 149 -7.77 0.08 10.89
C ALA A 149 -7.80 0.41 9.40
N VAL A 150 -8.66 1.36 9.02
CA VAL A 150 -8.80 1.82 7.64
C VAL A 150 -8.59 3.33 7.57
N PHE A 151 -7.65 3.74 6.73
CA PHE A 151 -7.38 5.13 6.36
C PHE A 151 -7.68 5.33 4.88
N ASN A 152 -8.11 6.52 4.49
CA ASN A 152 -8.44 6.89 3.11
C ASN A 152 -8.25 8.38 2.89
N ASP A 153 -8.11 8.80 1.62
CA ASP A 153 -8.11 10.20 1.20
C ASP A 153 -7.08 11.07 1.97
N ILE A 154 -5.88 10.54 2.18
CA ILE A 154 -4.82 11.26 2.88
C ILE A 154 -4.23 12.37 2.01
N HIS A 155 -4.13 12.16 0.68
CA HIS A 155 -3.66 13.19 -0.26
C HIS A 155 -2.34 13.85 0.15
N GLU A 156 -1.34 13.04 0.52
CA GLU A 156 0.01 13.47 0.90
C GLU A 156 0.07 14.32 2.21
N ASP A 157 -1.05 14.47 2.94
CA ASP A 157 -1.09 15.15 4.24
C ASP A 157 -0.60 14.21 5.36
N THR A 158 0.73 14.09 5.45
CA THR A 158 1.40 13.18 6.39
C THR A 158 1.21 13.57 7.86
N GLU A 159 0.92 14.84 8.16
CA GLU A 159 0.61 15.30 9.52
C GLU A 159 -0.77 14.81 9.95
N ARG A 160 -1.79 15.02 9.10
CA ARG A 160 -3.13 14.50 9.35
C ARG A 160 -3.12 12.97 9.47
N TYR A 161 -2.34 12.28 8.63
CA TYR A 161 -2.18 10.84 8.70
C TYR A 161 -1.62 10.38 10.05
N ALA A 162 -0.57 11.02 10.55
CA ALA A 162 0.00 10.73 11.86
C ALA A 162 -0.99 11.02 13.00
N ASP A 163 -1.72 12.14 12.93
CA ASP A 163 -2.74 12.46 13.93
C ASP A 163 -3.83 11.39 14.00
N LEU A 164 -4.32 10.91 12.85
CA LEU A 164 -5.32 9.84 12.79
C LEU A 164 -4.76 8.51 13.30
N PHE A 165 -3.52 8.17 12.94
CA PHE A 165 -2.87 6.95 13.43
C PHE A 165 -2.75 6.94 14.96
N ASN A 166 -2.47 8.07 15.58
CA ASN A 166 -2.39 8.20 17.03
C ASN A 166 -3.74 7.97 17.76
N GLN A 167 -4.86 7.86 17.04
CA GLN A 167 -6.18 7.60 17.62
C GLN A 167 -6.53 6.11 17.72
N ILE A 168 -5.66 5.24 17.21
CA ILE A 168 -5.84 3.78 17.30
C ILE A 168 -4.80 3.18 18.26
N ASP A 169 -5.15 2.07 18.93
CA ASP A 169 -4.19 1.29 19.69
C ASP A 169 -3.44 0.33 18.76
N SER A 170 -2.27 0.78 18.30
CA SER A 170 -1.47 0.02 17.33
C SER A 170 -0.86 -1.27 17.88
N LYS A 171 -0.88 -1.50 19.21
CA LYS A 171 -0.29 -2.69 19.81
C LYS A 171 -1.02 -3.98 19.46
N ASP A 172 -2.33 -3.88 19.27
CA ASP A 172 -3.21 -5.01 18.99
C ASP A 172 -3.67 -5.08 17.52
N ILE A 173 -3.17 -4.18 16.66
CA ILE A 173 -3.50 -4.15 15.23
C ILE A 173 -2.82 -5.31 14.49
N ASP A 174 -3.60 -6.13 13.81
CA ASP A 174 -3.10 -7.22 12.96
C ASP A 174 -2.63 -6.72 11.59
N PHE A 175 -3.32 -5.71 11.02
CA PHE A 175 -2.97 -5.07 9.73
C PHE A 175 -3.70 -3.73 9.56
N ILE A 176 -3.29 -2.98 8.57
CA ILE A 176 -3.93 -1.71 8.20
C ILE A 176 -4.41 -1.79 6.75
N VAL A 177 -5.50 -1.10 6.44
CA VAL A 177 -5.99 -0.88 5.08
C VAL A 177 -5.79 0.60 4.73
N LEU A 178 -5.09 0.85 3.64
CA LEU A 178 -5.02 2.16 3.00
C LEU A 178 -6.01 2.14 1.83
N ASN A 179 -7.17 2.75 2.04
CA ASN A 179 -8.32 2.61 1.15
C ASN A 179 -8.41 3.75 0.11
N GLY A 180 -7.32 3.96 -0.62
CA GLY A 180 -7.25 4.84 -1.78
C GLY A 180 -7.02 6.32 -1.48
N ASP A 181 -6.61 7.04 -2.52
CA ASP A 181 -6.32 8.47 -2.52
C ASP A 181 -5.33 8.89 -1.42
N MET A 182 -4.28 8.07 -1.26
CA MET A 182 -3.17 8.37 -0.36
C MET A 182 -2.23 9.41 -0.95
N THR A 183 -2.12 9.47 -2.29
CA THR A 183 -1.39 10.48 -3.08
C THR A 183 -2.35 11.34 -3.91
N ASN A 184 -1.86 12.45 -4.45
CA ASN A 184 -2.64 13.31 -5.36
C ASN A 184 -2.54 12.84 -6.82
N ASN A 185 -1.40 12.31 -7.22
CA ASN A 185 -1.16 11.70 -8.54
C ASN A 185 0.16 10.91 -8.53
N MET A 186 0.47 10.20 -9.63
CA MET A 186 1.67 9.40 -9.81
C MET A 186 2.55 9.90 -10.97
N ASP A 187 2.92 11.17 -11.00
CA ASP A 187 3.87 11.72 -11.98
C ASP A 187 5.32 11.45 -11.62
N ARG A 188 5.64 11.36 -10.34
CA ARG A 188 6.97 11.11 -9.76
C ARG A 188 6.83 10.13 -8.60
N MET A 189 7.79 9.22 -8.47
CA MET A 189 7.80 8.24 -7.36
C MET A 189 7.88 8.91 -5.98
N SER A 190 8.47 10.11 -5.88
CA SER A 190 8.49 10.87 -4.64
C SER A 190 7.09 11.20 -4.10
N GLN A 191 6.07 11.32 -4.96
CA GLN A 191 4.69 11.53 -4.52
C GLN A 191 4.14 10.34 -3.71
N LEU A 192 4.54 9.12 -4.06
CA LEU A 192 4.27 7.96 -3.23
C LEU A 192 5.18 7.89 -2.01
N TYR A 193 6.50 8.01 -2.24
CA TYR A 193 7.49 7.76 -1.19
C TYR A 193 7.42 8.84 -0.09
N ASP A 194 7.54 10.11 -0.47
CA ASP A 194 7.52 11.23 0.47
C ASP A 194 6.08 11.63 0.83
N GLY A 195 5.14 11.42 -0.09
CA GLY A 195 3.73 11.75 0.09
C GLY A 195 3.07 10.91 1.19
N TYR A 196 3.40 9.62 1.31
CA TYR A 196 2.83 8.79 2.38
C TYR A 196 3.63 7.54 2.76
N LEU A 197 4.33 6.82 1.83
CA LEU A 197 4.93 5.51 2.15
C LEU A 197 6.04 5.59 3.20
N ASN A 198 6.89 6.65 3.16
CA ASN A 198 7.90 6.86 4.18
C ASN A 198 7.26 7.14 5.54
N LYS A 199 6.18 7.91 5.58
CA LYS A 199 5.40 8.13 6.80
C LYS A 199 4.70 6.84 7.27
N THR A 200 4.11 6.07 6.38
CA THR A 200 3.52 4.75 6.66
C THR A 200 4.55 3.81 7.29
N SER A 201 5.75 3.76 6.72
CA SER A 201 6.86 2.98 7.26
C SER A 201 7.30 3.46 8.65
N GLU A 202 7.37 4.79 8.86
CA GLU A 202 7.69 5.40 10.16
C GLU A 202 6.67 5.04 11.23
N LEU A 203 5.39 5.15 10.91
CA LEU A 203 4.29 4.95 11.86
C LEU A 203 4.12 3.47 12.24
N PHE A 204 4.13 2.56 11.25
CA PHE A 204 3.80 1.16 11.54
C PHE A 204 4.35 0.12 10.54
N ALA A 205 4.53 0.46 9.26
CA ALA A 205 4.62 -0.58 8.21
C ALA A 205 5.93 -1.38 8.22
N ARG A 206 6.89 -1.01 9.07
CA ARG A 206 8.07 -1.85 9.38
C ARG A 206 7.72 -3.06 10.26
N THR A 207 6.57 -3.03 10.94
CA THR A 207 6.16 -4.03 11.93
C THR A 207 4.78 -4.61 11.62
N ILE A 208 3.84 -3.77 11.21
CA ILE A 208 2.45 -4.12 10.90
C ILE A 208 2.28 -4.10 9.38
N PRO A 209 1.82 -5.18 8.73
CA PRO A 209 1.55 -5.19 7.30
C PRO A 209 0.34 -4.32 6.95
N PHE A 210 0.26 -3.90 5.69
CA PHE A 210 -0.93 -3.21 5.20
C PHE A 210 -1.37 -3.73 3.83
N TYR A 211 -2.64 -3.50 3.54
CA TYR A 211 -3.27 -3.77 2.25
C TYR A 211 -3.63 -2.43 1.59
N MET A 212 -3.27 -2.28 0.31
CA MET A 212 -3.55 -1.07 -0.44
C MET A 212 -4.73 -1.28 -1.38
N VAL A 213 -5.73 -0.43 -1.27
CA VAL A 213 -6.81 -0.29 -2.25
C VAL A 213 -6.47 0.91 -3.13
N ARG A 214 -6.52 0.77 -4.45
CA ARG A 214 -6.24 1.87 -5.35
C ARG A 214 -7.43 2.84 -5.38
N GLY A 215 -7.18 4.13 -5.13
CA GLY A 215 -8.11 5.20 -5.38
C GLY A 215 -8.00 5.75 -6.80
N ASN A 216 -8.86 6.70 -7.16
CA ASN A 216 -8.81 7.31 -8.48
C ASN A 216 -7.58 8.24 -8.64
N HIS A 217 -7.05 8.81 -7.58
CA HIS A 217 -5.83 9.62 -7.64
C HIS A 217 -4.58 8.79 -7.95
N GLU A 218 -4.50 7.55 -7.52
CA GLU A 218 -3.42 6.62 -7.88
C GLU A 218 -3.51 6.15 -9.35
N THR A 219 -4.59 6.43 -10.06
CA THR A 219 -4.70 6.13 -11.49
C THR A 219 -4.18 7.26 -12.38
N ARG A 220 -3.88 8.43 -11.82
CA ARG A 220 -3.44 9.64 -12.51
C ARG A 220 -1.92 9.73 -12.60
N GLY A 221 -1.44 10.32 -13.67
CA GLY A 221 -0.01 10.56 -13.89
C GLY A 221 0.69 9.44 -14.64
N ARG A 222 1.87 9.77 -15.17
CA ARG A 222 2.63 8.90 -16.09
C ARG A 222 3.19 7.62 -15.46
N LEU A 223 3.25 7.53 -14.13
CA LEU A 223 3.78 6.39 -13.39
C LEU A 223 2.69 5.51 -12.77
N GLN A 224 1.43 5.74 -13.09
CA GLN A 224 0.30 4.98 -12.52
C GLN A 224 0.42 3.45 -12.74
N ASN A 225 1.07 3.01 -13.81
CA ASN A 225 1.32 1.60 -14.06
C ASN A 225 2.38 0.98 -13.11
N ASN A 226 3.18 1.80 -12.42
CA ASN A 226 4.14 1.33 -11.42
C ASN A 226 3.48 1.02 -10.06
N PHE A 227 2.17 1.25 -9.91
CA PHE A 227 1.44 0.98 -8.68
C PHE A 227 1.65 -0.46 -8.17
N ILE A 228 1.49 -1.46 -9.02
CA ILE A 228 1.65 -2.88 -8.65
C ILE A 228 3.08 -3.24 -8.25
N GLU A 229 4.07 -2.51 -8.75
CA GLU A 229 5.45 -2.73 -8.32
C GLU A 229 5.66 -2.37 -6.84
N GLN A 230 4.88 -1.43 -6.32
CA GLN A 230 4.91 -1.00 -4.92
C GLN A 230 4.04 -1.90 -4.02
N PHE A 231 2.95 -2.43 -4.54
CA PHE A 231 1.96 -3.19 -3.77
C PHE A 231 1.76 -4.59 -4.38
N PRO A 232 2.78 -5.46 -4.29
CA PRO A 232 2.69 -6.80 -4.86
C PRO A 232 1.58 -7.60 -4.17
N ASN A 233 0.79 -8.31 -4.97
CA ASN A 233 -0.28 -9.18 -4.50
C ASN A 233 -0.39 -10.44 -5.38
N SER A 234 -1.34 -11.33 -5.07
CA SER A 234 -1.48 -12.63 -5.74
C SER A 234 -2.00 -12.54 -7.18
N THR A 235 -2.70 -11.47 -7.55
CA THR A 235 -3.31 -11.33 -8.88
C THR A 235 -2.41 -10.57 -9.87
N GLY A 236 -1.48 -9.77 -9.36
CA GLY A 236 -0.72 -8.81 -10.17
C GLY A 236 -1.60 -7.67 -10.73
N GLN A 237 -2.81 -7.49 -10.18
CA GLN A 237 -3.77 -6.44 -10.52
C GLN A 237 -4.05 -5.59 -9.29
N PRO A 238 -4.55 -4.35 -9.42
CA PRO A 238 -5.01 -3.55 -8.29
C PRO A 238 -6.18 -4.15 -7.52
N TYR A 239 -6.92 -5.09 -8.11
CA TYR A 239 -7.99 -5.84 -7.45
C TYR A 239 -7.52 -7.25 -7.07
N TYR A 240 -7.84 -7.69 -5.87
CA TYR A 240 -7.40 -8.97 -5.32
C TYR A 240 -8.25 -9.40 -4.13
N THR A 241 -7.98 -10.57 -3.58
CA THR A 241 -8.59 -11.06 -2.35
C THR A 241 -7.54 -11.45 -1.33
N PHE A 242 -7.92 -11.41 -0.07
CA PHE A 242 -7.14 -11.99 1.02
C PHE A 242 -8.07 -12.43 2.16
N SER A 243 -7.60 -13.36 2.99
CA SER A 243 -8.31 -13.79 4.19
C SER A 243 -7.54 -13.45 5.45
N ARG A 244 -8.24 -12.99 6.46
CA ARG A 244 -7.69 -12.73 7.80
C ARG A 244 -8.72 -13.14 8.85
N GLY A 245 -8.33 -14.04 9.75
CA GLY A 245 -9.25 -14.58 10.74
C GLY A 245 -10.53 -15.11 10.10
N PRO A 246 -11.72 -14.73 10.60
CA PRO A 246 -12.99 -15.19 10.07
C PRO A 246 -13.46 -14.46 8.80
N VAL A 247 -12.67 -13.51 8.28
CA VAL A 247 -13.08 -12.59 7.20
C VAL A 247 -12.42 -12.91 5.88
N PHE A 248 -13.21 -12.97 4.82
CA PHE A 248 -12.77 -12.92 3.45
C PHE A 248 -12.93 -11.48 2.91
N PHE A 249 -11.83 -10.89 2.52
CA PHE A 249 -11.78 -9.55 1.97
C PHE A 249 -11.74 -9.60 0.44
N VAL A 250 -12.58 -8.77 -0.19
CA VAL A 250 -12.55 -8.50 -1.63
C VAL A 250 -12.09 -7.06 -1.81
N VAL A 251 -10.93 -6.87 -2.38
CA VAL A 251 -10.41 -5.56 -2.77
C VAL A 251 -10.78 -5.31 -4.21
N LEU A 252 -11.55 -4.25 -4.46
CA LEU A 252 -11.97 -3.81 -5.77
C LEU A 252 -11.29 -2.50 -6.14
N ASP A 253 -11.14 -2.30 -7.45
CA ASP A 253 -10.56 -1.11 -8.03
C ASP A 253 -11.59 -0.38 -8.91
N GLY A 254 -12.13 0.70 -8.41
CA GLY A 254 -13.09 1.50 -9.14
C GLY A 254 -12.52 2.21 -10.37
N GLY A 255 -11.20 2.26 -10.53
CA GLY A 255 -10.54 3.08 -11.55
C GLY A 255 -10.81 4.58 -11.32
N GLU A 256 -11.05 5.31 -12.37
CA GLU A 256 -11.31 6.76 -12.37
C GLU A 256 -12.80 7.12 -12.31
N ASP A 257 -13.09 8.33 -11.84
CA ASP A 257 -14.46 8.84 -11.70
C ASP A 257 -15.04 9.48 -12.98
N LYS A 258 -14.18 9.92 -13.92
CA LYS A 258 -14.56 10.54 -15.19
C LYS A 258 -14.64 9.52 -16.34
N PRO A 259 -15.28 9.85 -17.46
CA PRO A 259 -15.31 8.97 -18.64
C PRO A 259 -13.94 8.88 -19.32
N ASP A 260 -13.68 7.76 -20.01
CA ASP A 260 -12.38 7.48 -20.65
C ASP A 260 -11.97 8.54 -21.70
N ASN A 261 -12.91 9.27 -22.27
CA ASN A 261 -12.66 10.37 -23.21
C ASN A 261 -12.49 11.75 -22.54
N ASP A 262 -12.37 11.80 -21.21
CA ASP A 262 -12.07 13.06 -20.52
C ASP A 262 -10.70 13.58 -20.91
N ILE A 263 -10.61 14.90 -21.11
CA ILE A 263 -9.37 15.58 -21.54
C ILE A 263 -8.21 15.36 -20.57
N GLU A 264 -8.50 15.11 -19.29
CA GLU A 264 -7.50 14.85 -18.25
C GLU A 264 -6.68 13.58 -18.51
N TYR A 265 -7.25 12.61 -19.23
CA TYR A 265 -6.58 11.33 -19.52
C TYR A 265 -5.84 11.29 -20.85
N CYS A 266 -5.90 12.35 -21.65
CA CYS A 266 -5.16 12.47 -22.91
C CYS A 266 -5.39 11.24 -23.85
N GLU A 267 -6.59 10.70 -23.89
CA GLU A 267 -6.97 9.52 -24.70
C GLU A 267 -6.23 8.20 -24.28
N LEU A 268 -5.68 8.14 -23.07
CA LEU A 268 -4.97 6.97 -22.56
C LEU A 268 -5.80 6.10 -21.60
N ALA A 269 -6.98 6.56 -21.19
CA ALA A 269 -7.85 5.80 -20.30
C ALA A 269 -8.63 4.70 -21.06
N ASP A 270 -8.82 3.56 -20.39
CA ASP A 270 -9.62 2.41 -20.84
C ASP A 270 -10.32 1.74 -19.63
N PHE A 271 -10.78 2.57 -18.69
CA PHE A 271 -11.36 2.08 -17.44
C PHE A 271 -12.68 1.34 -17.61
N ASP A 272 -13.45 1.63 -18.65
CA ASP A 272 -14.71 0.93 -18.90
C ASP A 272 -14.50 -0.54 -19.27
N ASN A 273 -13.49 -0.85 -20.08
CA ASN A 273 -13.09 -2.22 -20.39
C ASN A 273 -12.42 -2.88 -19.18
N TYR A 274 -11.57 -2.15 -18.47
CA TYR A 274 -10.91 -2.59 -17.24
C TYR A 274 -11.92 -3.05 -16.18
N ARG A 275 -12.95 -2.22 -15.87
CA ARG A 275 -14.03 -2.58 -14.95
C ARG A 275 -14.84 -3.79 -15.43
N THR A 276 -14.95 -3.97 -16.74
CA THR A 276 -15.63 -5.15 -17.32
C THR A 276 -14.84 -6.43 -17.03
N ALA A 277 -13.51 -6.38 -17.21
CA ALA A 277 -12.63 -7.51 -16.87
C ALA A 277 -12.67 -7.81 -15.37
N GLU A 278 -12.61 -6.78 -14.53
CA GLU A 278 -12.71 -6.93 -13.08
C GLU A 278 -14.06 -7.50 -12.63
N ALA A 279 -15.18 -7.07 -13.25
CA ALA A 279 -16.50 -7.62 -12.96
C ALA A 279 -16.58 -9.13 -13.29
N ASN A 280 -15.90 -9.59 -14.35
CA ASN A 280 -15.81 -11.02 -14.67
C ASN A 280 -15.03 -11.77 -13.59
N TRP A 281 -13.85 -11.26 -13.21
CA TRP A 281 -13.07 -11.81 -12.10
C TRP A 281 -13.88 -11.82 -10.78
N LEU A 282 -14.64 -10.77 -10.47
CA LEU A 282 -15.46 -10.70 -9.28
C LEU A 282 -16.53 -11.82 -9.25
N ARG A 283 -17.14 -12.17 -10.39
CA ARG A 283 -18.09 -13.31 -10.47
C ARG A 283 -17.43 -14.63 -10.11
N ASP A 284 -16.18 -14.84 -10.55
CA ASP A 284 -15.42 -16.03 -10.20
C ASP A 284 -15.10 -16.05 -8.71
N VAL A 285 -14.66 -14.91 -8.15
CA VAL A 285 -14.37 -14.75 -6.71
C VAL A 285 -15.58 -15.12 -5.84
N VAL A 286 -16.74 -14.50 -6.09
CA VAL A 286 -17.94 -14.74 -5.25
C VAL A 286 -18.53 -16.15 -5.43
N SER A 287 -18.09 -16.86 -6.47
CA SER A 287 -18.47 -18.25 -6.74
C SER A 287 -17.52 -19.25 -6.08
N SER A 288 -16.35 -18.80 -5.60
CA SER A 288 -15.32 -19.67 -5.02
C SER A 288 -15.76 -20.30 -3.70
N PRO A 289 -15.24 -21.50 -3.35
CA PRO A 289 -15.49 -22.13 -2.07
C PRO A 289 -15.00 -21.28 -0.89
N GLU A 290 -13.86 -20.62 -1.03
CA GLU A 290 -13.24 -19.78 0.01
C GLU A 290 -14.16 -18.61 0.37
N TYR A 291 -14.72 -17.94 -0.63
CA TYR A 291 -15.70 -16.87 -0.42
C TYR A 291 -16.98 -17.38 0.23
N LYS A 292 -17.54 -18.47 -0.29
CA LYS A 292 -18.82 -19.03 0.21
C LYS A 292 -18.74 -19.54 1.65
N ASN A 293 -17.59 -20.09 2.04
CA ASN A 293 -17.38 -20.69 3.36
C ASN A 293 -16.88 -19.67 4.40
N ALA A 294 -16.52 -18.43 4.00
CA ALA A 294 -16.11 -17.40 4.94
C ALA A 294 -17.26 -17.05 5.90
N GLN A 295 -16.90 -16.80 7.15
CA GLN A 295 -17.88 -16.34 8.15
C GLN A 295 -18.36 -14.94 7.81
N TYR A 296 -17.42 -14.06 7.45
CA TYR A 296 -17.73 -12.69 7.03
C TYR A 296 -17.12 -12.36 5.66
N ARG A 297 -17.76 -11.48 4.92
CA ARG A 297 -17.37 -10.99 3.60
C ARG A 297 -17.35 -9.48 3.62
N VAL A 298 -16.14 -8.92 3.60
CA VAL A 298 -15.93 -7.47 3.62
C VAL A 298 -15.41 -7.03 2.24
N VAL A 299 -16.05 -6.03 1.67
CA VAL A 299 -15.64 -5.42 0.41
C VAL A 299 -14.92 -4.11 0.71
N LEU A 300 -13.74 -3.93 0.14
CA LEU A 300 -12.95 -2.72 0.18
C LEU A 300 -12.94 -2.10 -1.22
N LEU A 301 -13.52 -0.93 -1.35
CA LEU A 301 -13.62 -0.20 -2.63
C LEU A 301 -13.56 1.29 -2.35
N HIS A 302 -12.60 1.99 -2.96
CA HIS A 302 -12.43 3.41 -2.71
C HIS A 302 -13.65 4.22 -3.14
N ILE A 303 -14.06 4.15 -4.41
CA ILE A 303 -15.25 4.82 -4.96
C ILE A 303 -16.50 4.01 -4.61
N PRO A 304 -17.40 4.48 -3.72
CA PRO A 304 -18.59 3.73 -3.37
C PRO A 304 -19.59 3.65 -4.55
N PRO A 305 -20.38 2.55 -4.68
CA PRO A 305 -21.40 2.43 -5.73
C PRO A 305 -22.66 3.26 -5.47
N VAL A 306 -22.58 4.25 -4.60
CA VAL A 306 -23.69 5.03 -4.05
C VAL A 306 -23.36 6.52 -4.04
N GLY A 307 -24.39 7.37 -3.95
CA GLY A 307 -24.24 8.81 -3.88
C GLY A 307 -25.05 9.53 -4.95
N ARG A 308 -25.33 10.81 -4.72
CA ARG A 308 -26.19 11.63 -5.58
C ARG A 308 -25.47 12.21 -6.80
N ARG A 309 -24.15 12.14 -6.86
CA ARG A 309 -23.38 12.64 -8.00
C ARG A 309 -23.37 11.60 -9.11
N GLU A 310 -23.73 12.01 -10.29
CA GLU A 310 -23.71 11.17 -11.49
C GLU A 310 -22.32 11.23 -12.15
N TRP A 311 -21.30 10.76 -11.44
CA TRP A 311 -20.00 10.56 -12.05
C TRP A 311 -20.01 9.29 -12.89
N HIS A 312 -19.33 9.31 -14.01
CA HIS A 312 -19.28 8.19 -14.94
C HIS A 312 -18.76 6.91 -14.26
N GLY A 313 -17.62 6.99 -13.58
CA GLY A 313 -17.01 5.85 -12.87
C GLY A 313 -17.93 5.24 -11.82
N LEU A 314 -18.62 6.07 -11.02
CA LEU A 314 -19.63 5.61 -10.06
C LEU A 314 -20.78 4.88 -10.76
N GLY A 315 -21.25 5.42 -11.88
CA GLY A 315 -22.30 4.79 -12.69
C GLY A 315 -21.86 3.42 -13.24
N GLU A 316 -20.62 3.29 -13.70
CA GLU A 316 -20.05 2.05 -14.21
C GLU A 316 -19.86 1.00 -13.10
N ILE A 317 -19.36 1.41 -11.90
CA ILE A 317 -19.28 0.55 -10.72
C ILE A 317 -20.68 0.05 -10.33
N ARG A 318 -21.67 0.95 -10.28
CA ARG A 318 -23.06 0.61 -9.97
C ARG A 318 -23.63 -0.37 -10.99
N ARG A 319 -23.36 -0.18 -12.26
CA ARG A 319 -23.86 -1.04 -13.34
C ARG A 319 -23.18 -2.41 -13.38
N LYS A 320 -21.87 -2.47 -13.13
CA LYS A 320 -21.04 -3.68 -13.33
C LYS A 320 -20.85 -4.50 -12.07
N PHE A 321 -20.57 -3.85 -10.91
CA PHE A 321 -20.21 -4.54 -9.67
C PHE A 321 -21.41 -4.74 -8.75
N LEU A 322 -22.29 -3.73 -8.60
CA LEU A 322 -23.36 -3.79 -7.63
C LEU A 322 -24.31 -4.99 -7.80
N PRO A 323 -24.73 -5.38 -9.03
CA PRO A 323 -25.57 -6.57 -9.19
C PRO A 323 -24.90 -7.85 -8.68
N ILE A 324 -23.59 -8.01 -8.90
CA ILE A 324 -22.81 -9.16 -8.44
C ILE A 324 -22.73 -9.16 -6.90
N LEU A 325 -22.38 -8.03 -6.32
CA LEU A 325 -22.23 -7.87 -4.87
C LEU A 325 -23.56 -8.03 -4.14
N ASN A 326 -24.66 -7.57 -4.72
CA ASN A 326 -26.00 -7.75 -4.12
C ASN A 326 -26.42 -9.22 -4.00
N ASP A 327 -25.90 -10.09 -4.85
CA ASP A 327 -26.21 -11.53 -4.82
C ASP A 327 -25.12 -12.35 -4.09
N ALA A 328 -24.10 -11.66 -3.55
CA ALA A 328 -22.92 -12.27 -2.96
C ALA A 328 -22.92 -12.35 -1.42
N ASN A 329 -24.01 -11.98 -0.75
CA ASN A 329 -24.11 -11.99 0.72
C ASN A 329 -23.00 -11.17 1.42
N VAL A 330 -22.64 -10.03 0.86
CA VAL A 330 -21.69 -9.08 1.48
C VAL A 330 -22.19 -8.67 2.86
N ASP A 331 -21.32 -8.64 3.85
CA ASP A 331 -21.67 -8.19 5.22
C ASP A 331 -21.52 -6.68 5.37
N VAL A 332 -20.46 -6.08 4.83
CA VAL A 332 -20.26 -4.63 4.79
C VAL A 332 -19.27 -4.25 3.68
N MET A 333 -19.47 -3.06 3.09
CA MET A 333 -18.49 -2.41 2.21
C MET A 333 -17.93 -1.19 2.94
N LEU A 334 -16.58 -1.04 2.89
CA LEU A 334 -15.86 0.10 3.41
C LEU A 334 -15.29 0.92 2.25
N SER A 335 -15.61 2.21 2.21
CA SER A 335 -15.27 3.12 1.11
C SER A 335 -14.72 4.44 1.60
N GLY A 336 -14.14 5.24 0.70
CA GLY A 336 -13.65 6.61 0.89
C GLY A 336 -14.20 7.57 -0.16
N HIS A 337 -13.31 8.32 -0.84
CA HIS A 337 -13.57 9.16 -2.02
C HIS A 337 -14.43 10.42 -1.79
N MET A 338 -15.43 10.34 -0.94
CA MET A 338 -16.41 11.42 -0.78
C MET A 338 -15.95 12.52 0.17
N HIS A 339 -14.85 12.33 0.89
CA HIS A 339 -14.33 13.20 1.96
C HIS A 339 -15.37 13.53 3.04
N GLN A 340 -16.45 12.77 3.09
CA GLN A 340 -17.56 12.92 4.03
C GLN A 340 -17.94 11.56 4.60
N ALA A 341 -18.26 11.55 5.86
CA ALA A 341 -18.76 10.36 6.50
C ALA A 341 -20.24 10.13 6.15
N LEU A 342 -20.50 9.05 5.41
CA LEU A 342 -21.84 8.66 4.97
C LEU A 342 -22.11 7.20 5.34
N TYR A 343 -23.37 6.88 5.51
CA TYR A 343 -23.83 5.51 5.73
C TYR A 343 -25.06 5.25 4.87
N TYR A 344 -25.07 4.14 4.21
CA TYR A 344 -26.20 3.66 3.41
C TYR A 344 -26.62 2.29 3.91
N ALA A 345 -27.87 2.17 4.34
CA ALA A 345 -28.43 0.92 4.81
C ALA A 345 -28.84 -0.01 3.66
N PRO A 346 -28.95 -1.33 3.90
CA PRO A 346 -29.62 -2.22 2.97
C PRO A 346 -31.01 -1.72 2.61
N GLY A 347 -31.33 -1.68 1.30
CA GLY A 347 -32.56 -1.10 0.74
C GLY A 347 -32.42 0.33 0.21
N GLU A 348 -31.39 1.07 0.62
CA GLU A 348 -31.09 2.39 0.08
C GLU A 348 -30.23 2.26 -1.21
N GLU A 349 -30.43 3.15 -2.18
CA GLU A 349 -29.66 3.24 -3.44
C GLU A 349 -29.53 1.89 -4.21
N GLY A 350 -30.47 0.95 -3.99
CA GLY A 350 -30.45 -0.38 -4.60
C GLY A 350 -29.48 -1.38 -3.93
N LEU A 351 -28.94 -1.07 -2.78
CA LEU A 351 -28.05 -1.93 -1.99
C LEU A 351 -28.79 -3.07 -1.30
N LYS A 352 -28.19 -4.26 -1.23
CA LYS A 352 -28.63 -5.35 -0.35
C LYS A 352 -27.72 -5.51 0.90
N PHE A 353 -26.68 -4.72 1.03
CA PHE A 353 -25.70 -4.72 2.12
C PHE A 353 -25.38 -3.27 2.55
N PRO A 354 -24.88 -3.06 3.76
CA PRO A 354 -24.49 -1.72 4.22
C PRO A 354 -23.21 -1.23 3.57
N VAL A 355 -23.15 0.07 3.27
CA VAL A 355 -21.95 0.78 2.80
C VAL A 355 -21.59 1.88 3.79
N ILE A 356 -20.38 1.84 4.33
CA ILE A 356 -19.79 2.88 5.16
C ILE A 356 -18.78 3.66 4.32
N VAL A 357 -19.01 4.93 4.11
CA VAL A 357 -18.06 5.85 3.50
C VAL A 357 -17.40 6.65 4.61
N ASN A 358 -16.08 6.51 4.74
CA ASN A 358 -15.32 7.26 5.73
C ASN A 358 -14.94 8.65 5.22
N SER A 359 -14.82 9.61 6.12
CA SER A 359 -14.30 10.93 5.77
C SER A 359 -12.77 10.91 5.75
N ASN A 360 -12.16 11.93 5.15
CA ASN A 360 -10.71 12.11 5.11
C ASN A 360 -10.09 12.64 6.42
N VAL A 361 -10.91 12.89 7.44
CA VAL A 361 -10.49 13.38 8.78
C VAL A 361 -10.82 12.40 9.90
N GLU A 362 -11.17 11.19 9.55
CA GLU A 362 -11.52 10.12 10.49
C GLU A 362 -10.81 8.81 10.11
N VAL A 363 -10.66 7.93 11.09
CA VAL A 363 -10.15 6.57 10.93
C VAL A 363 -11.19 5.56 11.36
N MET A 364 -11.35 4.46 10.61
CA MET A 364 -12.13 3.31 11.04
C MET A 364 -11.24 2.39 11.87
N ASP A 365 -11.69 2.06 13.06
CA ASP A 365 -11.09 1.10 13.99
C ASP A 365 -12.02 -0.11 14.07
N VAL A 366 -11.60 -1.24 13.51
CA VAL A 366 -12.47 -2.39 13.22
C VAL A 366 -12.02 -3.62 13.97
N ASN A 367 -12.90 -4.15 14.79
CA ASN A 367 -12.72 -5.43 15.47
C ASN A 367 -13.70 -6.46 14.89
N VAL A 368 -13.22 -7.66 14.61
CA VAL A 368 -14.06 -8.77 14.15
C VAL A 368 -13.77 -9.99 15.00
N ASP A 369 -14.80 -10.61 15.49
CA ASP A 369 -14.71 -11.89 16.19
C ASP A 369 -15.75 -12.92 15.65
N ASP A 370 -15.99 -14.00 16.35
CA ASP A 370 -16.96 -15.04 15.98
C ASP A 370 -18.42 -14.58 16.09
N LYS A 371 -18.69 -13.41 16.67
CA LYS A 371 -20.04 -12.89 16.93
C LYS A 371 -20.42 -11.74 16.02
N GLU A 372 -19.48 -10.78 15.78
CA GLU A 372 -19.79 -9.56 15.06
C GLU A 372 -18.57 -8.88 14.41
N ILE A 373 -18.86 -7.99 13.49
CA ILE A 373 -17.94 -6.93 13.02
C ILE A 373 -18.31 -5.66 13.78
N ASP A 374 -17.44 -5.15 14.66
CA ASP A 374 -17.58 -3.87 15.37
C ASP A 374 -16.68 -2.81 14.74
N ILE A 375 -17.27 -1.71 14.28
CA ILE A 375 -16.58 -0.62 13.58
C ILE A 375 -16.78 0.68 14.35
N LYS A 376 -15.70 1.28 14.84
CA LYS A 376 -15.69 2.60 15.48
C LYS A 376 -15.02 3.60 14.57
N ILE A 377 -15.74 4.69 14.27
CA ILE A 377 -15.20 5.80 13.50
C ILE A 377 -14.69 6.84 14.50
N LYS A 378 -13.38 7.11 14.46
CA LYS A 378 -12.71 8.04 15.37
C LYS A 378 -12.20 9.28 14.63
N GLY A 379 -12.45 10.44 15.19
CA GLY A 379 -11.90 11.71 14.72
C GLY A 379 -10.47 11.95 15.21
N ARG A 380 -9.82 13.01 14.72
CA ARG A 380 -8.46 13.44 15.12
C ARG A 380 -8.31 13.74 16.62
N ASP A 381 -9.41 13.99 17.32
CA ASP A 381 -9.45 14.22 18.77
C ASP A 381 -9.62 12.92 19.58
N GLY A 382 -9.62 11.77 18.94
CA GLY A 382 -9.80 10.45 19.53
C GLY A 382 -11.25 10.13 19.91
N LYS A 383 -12.16 11.05 19.66
CA LYS A 383 -13.58 10.83 19.95
C LYS A 383 -14.18 9.83 18.97
N VAL A 384 -14.92 8.86 19.51
CA VAL A 384 -15.77 7.97 18.70
C VAL A 384 -16.98 8.74 18.22
N ASN A 385 -17.04 9.05 16.94
CA ASN A 385 -18.12 9.80 16.32
C ASN A 385 -19.30 8.90 15.94
N ARG A 386 -19.03 7.65 15.54
CA ARG A 386 -20.03 6.66 15.11
C ARG A 386 -19.56 5.25 15.45
N THR A 387 -20.51 4.35 15.64
CA THR A 387 -20.28 2.93 15.82
C THR A 387 -21.27 2.15 14.97
N TYR A 388 -20.81 1.09 14.34
CA TYR A 388 -21.61 0.13 13.58
C TYR A 388 -21.28 -1.27 14.04
N SER A 389 -22.29 -2.13 14.13
CA SER A 389 -22.11 -3.54 14.49
C SER A 389 -22.91 -4.41 13.54
N TYR A 390 -22.29 -5.47 13.03
CA TYR A 390 -22.89 -6.43 12.12
C TYR A 390 -22.70 -7.82 12.69
N PRO A 391 -23.77 -8.47 13.19
CA PRO A 391 -23.70 -9.81 13.77
C PRO A 391 -23.36 -10.86 12.70
N ALA A 392 -22.73 -11.95 13.13
CA ALA A 392 -22.56 -13.14 12.31
C ALA A 392 -23.93 -13.64 11.81
N LYS A 393 -23.98 -14.04 10.52
CA LYS A 393 -25.19 -14.56 9.86
C LYS A 393 -25.34 -16.06 10.06
#